data_e55ca503c4cacacac81353aa7544c186
#
_entry.id   e55ca503c4cacacac81353aa7544c186
#
_cell.length_a   1.000
_cell.length_b   1.000
_cell.length_c   1.000
_cell.angle_alpha   90.00
_cell.angle_beta   90.00
_cell.angle_gamma   90.00
#
_symmetry.space_group_name_H-M   'P 1'
#
loop_
_entity.id
_entity.type
_entity.pdbx_description
1 polymer ?
#
loop_
_entity_poly.entity_id
_entity_poly.type
_entity_poly.pdbx_seq_one_letter_code
_entity_poly.pdbx_strand_id
1 'polypeptide(L)'
;MNDPVITDMLRVAKAALERFHDVEVGDDGAITFAHGGVLCVVQGTELEQGLPVLNLTCVVAWDLPFEQDVPTRVALGVGEGLFGTPRVIRGERGWDVTLRYAFPAVGLDEHPMGTLLMLVVSSASSMRAELVEA
;
A
#
# COMPACT_ATOMS: atom_id res chain seq x y z
N MET A 1 -13.51 -13.94 13.74
CA MET A 1 -13.86 -13.04 14.85
C MET A 1 -13.09 -11.74 14.69
N ASN A 2 -13.78 -10.62 14.73
CA ASN A 2 -13.13 -9.33 14.51
C ASN A 2 -12.57 -8.78 15.82
N ASP A 3 -11.30 -8.47 15.80
CA ASP A 3 -10.66 -7.76 16.90
C ASP A 3 -11.20 -6.33 16.94
N PRO A 4 -11.77 -5.87 18.07
CA PRO A 4 -12.31 -4.51 18.15
C PRO A 4 -11.27 -3.41 17.89
N VAL A 5 -10.02 -3.64 18.26
CA VAL A 5 -8.94 -2.67 18.03
C VAL A 5 -8.66 -2.56 16.54
N ILE A 6 -8.54 -3.69 15.85
CA ILE A 6 -8.31 -3.72 14.40
C ILE A 6 -9.49 -3.09 13.68
N THR A 7 -10.71 -3.41 14.07
CA THR A 7 -11.92 -2.83 13.49
C THR A 7 -11.92 -1.30 13.63
N ASP A 8 -11.52 -0.79 14.78
CA ASP A 8 -11.44 0.66 15.00
C ASP A 8 -10.37 1.31 14.14
N MET A 9 -9.19 0.70 14.02
CA MET A 9 -8.14 1.21 13.14
C MET A 9 -8.60 1.29 11.68
N LEU A 10 -9.29 0.26 11.20
CA LEU A 10 -9.84 0.24 9.84
C LEU A 10 -10.93 1.29 9.66
N ARG A 11 -11.74 1.52 10.68
CA ARG A 11 -12.77 2.58 10.64
C ARG A 11 -12.13 3.96 10.45
N VAL A 12 -11.06 4.24 11.19
CA VAL A 12 -10.35 5.52 11.08
C VAL A 12 -9.69 5.65 9.70
N ALA A 13 -9.04 4.57 9.22
CA ALA A 13 -8.43 4.57 7.89
C ALA A 13 -9.46 4.81 6.80
N LYS A 14 -10.62 4.16 6.88
CA LYS A 14 -11.70 4.34 5.92
C LYS A 14 -12.18 5.79 5.90
N ALA A 15 -12.42 6.37 7.07
CA ALA A 15 -12.87 7.76 7.16
C ALA A 15 -11.86 8.73 6.55
N ALA A 16 -10.57 8.50 6.79
CA ALA A 16 -9.51 9.32 6.22
C ALA A 16 -9.46 9.21 4.69
N LEU A 17 -9.56 8.00 4.17
CA LEU A 17 -9.49 7.75 2.73
C LEU A 17 -10.71 8.27 1.98
N GLU A 18 -11.89 8.17 2.58
CA GLU A 18 -13.14 8.61 1.94
C GLU A 18 -13.20 10.10 1.67
N ARG A 19 -12.34 10.88 2.28
CA ARG A 19 -12.26 12.32 2.00
C ARG A 19 -11.83 12.61 0.57
N PHE A 20 -11.04 11.72 -0.04
CA PHE A 20 -10.44 11.97 -1.35
C PHE A 20 -10.55 10.80 -2.31
N HIS A 21 -11.07 9.66 -1.86
CA HIS A 21 -11.12 8.44 -2.67
C HIS A 21 -12.46 7.73 -2.50
N ASP A 22 -12.84 7.02 -3.54
CA ASP A 22 -13.93 6.05 -3.45
C ASP A 22 -13.33 4.75 -2.91
N VAL A 23 -13.85 4.26 -1.81
CA VAL A 23 -13.34 3.05 -1.18
C VAL A 23 -14.38 1.95 -1.18
N GLU A 24 -13.92 0.71 -1.28
CA GLU A 24 -14.74 -0.47 -1.13
C GLU A 24 -14.25 -1.26 0.07
N VAL A 25 -15.18 -1.82 0.82
CA VAL A 25 -14.85 -2.63 1.99
C VAL A 25 -15.29 -4.06 1.72
N GLY A 26 -14.35 -4.98 1.81
CA GLY A 26 -14.63 -6.40 1.63
C GLY A 26 -15.24 -7.04 2.88
N ASP A 27 -15.68 -8.28 2.74
CA ASP A 27 -16.29 -9.02 3.83
C ASP A 27 -15.34 -9.22 5.02
N ASP A 28 -14.05 -9.24 4.75
CA ASP A 28 -13.00 -9.36 5.76
C ASP A 28 -12.60 -8.01 6.38
N GLY A 29 -13.26 -6.93 5.97
CA GLY A 29 -12.94 -5.58 6.45
C GLY A 29 -11.81 -4.88 5.70
N ALA A 30 -11.17 -5.54 4.73
CA ALA A 30 -10.13 -4.91 3.93
C ALA A 30 -10.70 -3.76 3.11
N ILE A 31 -9.95 -2.66 3.04
CA ILE A 31 -10.33 -1.46 2.31
C ILE A 31 -9.55 -1.41 1.01
N THR A 32 -10.26 -1.27 -0.10
CA THR A 32 -9.65 -1.22 -1.43
C THR A 32 -9.95 0.12 -2.08
N PHE A 33 -8.94 0.72 -2.70
CA PHE A 33 -9.10 1.98 -3.45
C PHE A 33 -8.00 2.07 -4.50
N ALA A 34 -8.14 3.03 -5.41
CA ALA A 34 -7.15 3.27 -6.45
C ALA A 34 -6.68 4.74 -6.41
N HIS A 35 -5.42 4.95 -6.73
CA HIS A 35 -4.84 6.29 -6.78
C HIS A 35 -3.75 6.33 -7.86
N GLY A 36 -3.90 7.19 -8.85
CA GLY A 36 -2.90 7.38 -9.89
C GLY A 36 -2.50 6.10 -10.63
N GLY A 37 -3.45 5.21 -10.85
CA GLY A 37 -3.19 3.93 -11.50
C GLY A 37 -2.70 2.84 -10.55
N VAL A 38 -2.50 3.16 -9.28
CA VAL A 38 -2.04 2.20 -8.26
C VAL A 38 -3.26 1.64 -7.53
N LEU A 39 -3.38 0.33 -7.49
CA LEU A 39 -4.40 -0.34 -6.69
C LEU A 39 -3.88 -0.54 -5.27
N CYS A 40 -4.66 -0.11 -4.29
CA CYS A 40 -4.24 -0.12 -2.90
C CYS A 40 -5.21 -0.91 -2.03
N VAL A 41 -4.66 -1.65 -1.06
CA VAL A 41 -5.44 -2.43 -0.11
C VAL A 41 -4.92 -2.16 1.30
N VAL A 42 -5.83 -1.79 2.20
CA VAL A 42 -5.52 -1.62 3.63
C VAL A 42 -6.14 -2.79 4.39
N GLN A 43 -5.32 -3.49 5.14
CA GLN A 43 -5.76 -4.61 5.96
C GLN A 43 -5.26 -4.44 7.38
N GLY A 44 -6.04 -4.94 8.33
CA GLY A 44 -5.61 -5.01 9.71
C GLY A 44 -5.11 -6.42 10.04
N THR A 45 -4.04 -6.50 10.78
CA THR A 45 -3.52 -7.79 11.23
C THR A 45 -2.92 -7.65 12.61
N GLU A 46 -2.81 -8.76 13.31
CA GLU A 46 -2.19 -8.80 14.62
C GLU A 46 -0.86 -9.54 14.48
N LEU A 47 0.22 -8.85 14.82
CA LEU A 47 1.53 -9.46 14.88
C LEU A 47 1.65 -10.27 16.17
N GLU A 48 2.74 -11.01 16.30
CA GLU A 48 2.98 -11.80 17.50
C GLU A 48 2.79 -10.96 18.76
N GLN A 49 2.28 -11.60 19.81
CA GLN A 49 2.07 -11.02 21.14
C GLN A 49 1.04 -9.87 21.15
N GLY A 50 0.08 -9.92 20.23
CA GLY A 50 -1.05 -9.02 20.30
C GLY A 50 -0.79 -7.59 19.86
N LEU A 51 0.20 -7.37 18.99
CA LEU A 51 0.44 -6.04 18.43
C LEU A 51 -0.39 -5.84 17.16
N PRO A 52 -1.48 -5.05 17.23
CA PRO A 52 -2.27 -4.77 16.03
C PRO A 52 -1.56 -3.77 15.13
N VAL A 53 -1.55 -4.05 13.83
CA VAL A 53 -0.97 -3.15 12.82
C VAL A 53 -1.91 -3.03 11.63
N LEU A 54 -1.79 -1.92 10.90
CA LEU A 54 -2.36 -1.79 9.57
C LEU A 54 -1.28 -2.09 8.54
N ASN A 55 -1.67 -2.83 7.51
CA ASN A 55 -0.82 -3.10 6.35
C ASN A 55 -1.43 -2.40 5.14
N LEU A 56 -0.66 -1.54 4.51
CA LEU A 56 -1.03 -0.97 3.23
C LEU A 56 -0.18 -1.63 2.16
N THR A 57 -0.84 -2.24 1.17
CA THR A 57 -0.19 -2.85 0.02
C THR A 57 -0.62 -2.08 -1.22
N CYS A 58 0.35 -1.58 -1.97
CA CYS A 58 0.10 -0.87 -3.21
C CYS A 58 0.66 -1.71 -4.36
N VAL A 59 -0.19 -2.04 -5.33
CA VAL A 59 0.24 -2.69 -6.55
C VAL A 59 0.72 -1.58 -7.48
N VAL A 60 2.02 -1.39 -7.55
CA VAL A 60 2.63 -0.29 -8.28
C VAL A 60 2.50 -0.50 -9.79
N ALA A 61 2.84 -1.70 -10.24
CA ALA A 61 2.74 -2.07 -11.64
C ALA A 61 2.75 -3.59 -11.75
N TRP A 62 2.27 -4.08 -12.87
CA TRP A 62 2.29 -5.52 -13.16
C TRP A 62 2.62 -5.73 -14.63
N ASP A 63 3.10 -6.94 -14.94
CA ASP A 63 3.45 -7.35 -16.31
C ASP A 63 4.44 -6.39 -16.99
N LEU A 64 5.38 -5.81 -16.24
CA LEU A 64 6.43 -4.98 -16.83
C LEU A 64 7.39 -5.87 -17.63
N PRO A 65 7.77 -5.43 -18.82
CA PRO A 65 8.60 -6.26 -19.69
C PRO A 65 9.89 -6.75 -19.03
N PHE A 66 10.20 -8.02 -19.22
CA PHE A 66 11.41 -8.61 -18.65
C PHE A 66 12.69 -7.89 -19.12
N GLU A 67 12.66 -7.31 -20.33
CA GLU A 67 13.78 -6.60 -20.91
C GLU A 67 14.15 -5.32 -20.16
N GLN A 68 13.23 -4.78 -19.37
CA GLN A 68 13.48 -3.55 -18.61
C GLN A 68 14.36 -3.75 -17.39
N ASP A 69 14.63 -5.00 -17.02
CA ASP A 69 15.43 -5.33 -15.84
C ASP A 69 14.97 -4.57 -14.58
N VAL A 70 13.69 -4.69 -14.30
CA VAL A 70 13.03 -3.98 -13.20
C VAL A 70 13.69 -4.26 -11.84
N PRO A 71 14.10 -5.50 -11.51
CA PRO A 71 14.76 -5.74 -10.23
C PRO A 71 16.01 -4.87 -10.03
N THR A 72 16.84 -4.72 -11.05
CA THR A 72 18.04 -3.87 -10.96
C THR A 72 17.66 -2.40 -10.81
N ARG A 73 16.67 -1.93 -11.57
CA ARG A 73 16.21 -0.54 -11.46
C ARG A 73 15.71 -0.23 -10.05
N VAL A 74 14.92 -1.13 -9.46
CA VAL A 74 14.42 -0.94 -8.12
C VAL A 74 15.56 -0.99 -7.10
N ALA A 75 16.51 -1.91 -7.27
CA ALA A 75 17.67 -2.02 -6.38
C ALA A 75 18.58 -0.79 -6.45
N LEU A 76 18.63 -0.13 -7.62
CA LEU A 76 19.47 1.06 -7.82
C LEU A 76 18.74 2.37 -7.46
N GLY A 77 17.55 2.27 -6.88
CA GLY A 77 16.92 3.42 -6.27
C GLY A 77 15.74 4.03 -7.02
N VAL A 78 15.11 3.29 -7.92
CA VAL A 78 13.82 3.76 -8.44
C VAL A 78 12.90 3.97 -7.25
N GLY A 79 12.38 5.18 -7.10
CA GLY A 79 11.57 5.51 -5.95
C GLY A 79 12.35 5.77 -4.67
N GLU A 80 13.61 6.16 -4.76
CA GLU A 80 14.40 6.52 -3.59
C GLU A 80 13.68 7.56 -2.73
N GLY A 81 13.74 7.38 -1.41
CA GLY A 81 13.02 8.23 -0.47
C GLY A 81 11.59 7.80 -0.19
N LEU A 82 11.21 6.63 -0.64
CA LEU A 82 9.86 6.11 -0.46
C LEU A 82 9.55 5.78 0.99
N PHE A 83 8.26 5.91 1.31
CA PHE A 83 7.70 5.27 2.49
C PHE A 83 7.23 3.88 2.07
N GLY A 84 7.80 2.86 2.68
CA GLY A 84 7.43 1.48 2.42
C GLY A 84 8.57 0.67 1.84
N THR A 85 8.32 -0.62 1.67
CA THR A 85 9.29 -1.58 1.15
C THR A 85 8.84 -2.06 -0.22
N PRO A 86 9.63 -1.79 -1.27
CA PRO A 86 9.31 -2.30 -2.60
C PRO A 86 9.65 -3.78 -2.71
N ARG A 87 8.86 -4.49 -3.49
CA ARG A 87 9.10 -5.89 -3.79
C ARG A 87 8.88 -6.12 -5.29
N VAL A 88 9.79 -6.82 -5.91
CA VAL A 88 9.69 -7.20 -7.32
C VAL A 88 9.47 -8.69 -7.40
N ILE A 89 8.43 -9.09 -8.11
CA ILE A 89 8.02 -10.48 -8.24
C ILE A 89 8.06 -10.87 -9.70
N ARG A 90 8.69 -12.01 -10.00
CA ARG A 90 8.69 -12.51 -11.36
C ARG A 90 7.36 -13.21 -11.64
N GLY A 91 6.57 -12.62 -12.52
CA GLY A 91 5.31 -13.21 -12.97
C GLY A 91 5.47 -13.97 -14.27
N GLU A 92 4.40 -14.51 -14.79
CA GLU A 92 4.42 -15.25 -16.05
C GLU A 92 4.66 -14.36 -17.27
N ARG A 93 4.17 -13.13 -17.21
CA ARG A 93 4.20 -12.20 -18.35
C ARG A 93 5.19 -11.07 -18.21
N GLY A 94 5.72 -10.88 -17.02
CA GLY A 94 6.61 -9.78 -16.75
C GLY A 94 6.86 -9.63 -15.26
N TRP A 95 7.39 -8.49 -14.88
CA TRP A 95 7.67 -8.18 -13.49
C TRP A 95 6.47 -7.49 -12.85
N ASP A 96 6.12 -7.95 -11.65
CA ASP A 96 5.11 -7.27 -10.82
C ASP A 96 5.83 -6.54 -9.69
N VAL A 97 5.40 -5.33 -9.40
CA VAL A 97 6.03 -4.50 -8.37
C VAL A 97 4.98 -4.07 -7.36
N THR A 98 5.27 -4.29 -6.09
CA THR A 98 4.42 -3.82 -4.98
C THR A 98 5.23 -2.94 -4.06
N LEU A 99 4.52 -2.05 -3.35
CA LEU A 99 5.07 -1.27 -2.25
C LEU A 99 4.22 -1.56 -1.03
N ARG A 100 4.87 -1.87 0.07
CA ARG A 100 4.18 -2.30 1.28
C ARG A 100 4.65 -1.52 2.49
N TYR A 101 3.71 -1.13 3.33
CA TYR A 101 4.03 -0.43 4.58
C TYR A 101 3.12 -0.94 5.69
N ALA A 102 3.73 -1.39 6.78
CA ALA A 102 3.00 -1.86 7.96
C ALA A 102 3.34 -0.96 9.14
N PHE A 103 2.34 -0.54 9.90
CA PHE A 103 2.57 0.34 11.03
C PHE A 103 1.55 0.10 12.13
N PRO A 104 1.95 0.26 13.42
CA PRO A 104 0.99 0.25 14.50
C PRO A 104 0.15 1.52 14.44
N ALA A 105 -1.16 1.35 14.35
CA ALA A 105 -2.08 2.46 14.10
C ALA A 105 -3.05 2.70 15.25
N VAL A 106 -2.85 2.03 16.38
CA VAL A 106 -3.70 2.19 17.55
C VAL A 106 -3.60 3.62 18.06
N GLY A 107 -4.74 4.27 18.22
CA GLY A 107 -4.77 5.63 18.74
C GLY A 107 -4.50 6.73 17.74
N LEU A 108 -4.24 6.39 16.48
CA LEU A 108 -4.09 7.42 15.45
C LEU A 108 -5.44 8.02 15.10
N ASP A 109 -5.51 9.33 15.11
CA ASP A 109 -6.66 10.07 14.65
C ASP A 109 -6.72 10.08 13.12
N GLU A 110 -7.84 10.50 12.59
CA GLU A 110 -8.10 10.51 11.15
C GLU A 110 -7.04 11.31 10.35
N HIS A 111 -6.62 12.48 10.86
CA HIS A 111 -5.67 13.31 10.14
C HIS A 111 -4.29 12.66 10.00
N PRO A 112 -3.61 12.26 11.09
CA PRO A 112 -2.32 11.58 10.94
C PRO A 112 -2.44 10.24 10.23
N MET A 113 -3.54 9.52 10.39
CA MET A 113 -3.80 8.30 9.64
C MET A 113 -3.78 8.57 8.14
N GLY A 114 -4.55 9.57 7.70
CA GLY A 114 -4.61 9.95 6.29
C GLY A 114 -3.26 10.41 5.75
N THR A 115 -2.52 11.17 6.54
CA THR A 115 -1.19 11.63 6.14
C THR A 115 -0.24 10.46 5.89
N LEU A 116 -0.19 9.48 6.80
CA LEU A 116 0.66 8.31 6.62
C LEU A 116 0.26 7.50 5.39
N LEU A 117 -1.02 7.23 5.23
CA LEU A 117 -1.50 6.47 4.08
C LEU A 117 -1.17 7.17 2.76
N MET A 118 -1.36 8.48 2.70
CA MET A 118 -1.09 9.24 1.47
C MET A 118 0.40 9.36 1.17
N LEU A 119 1.27 9.39 2.17
CA LEU A 119 2.72 9.37 1.93
C LEU A 119 3.12 8.07 1.22
N VAL A 120 2.59 6.94 1.64
CA VAL A 120 2.90 5.66 1.01
C VAL A 120 2.29 5.59 -0.40
N VAL A 121 1.03 5.98 -0.55
CA VAL A 121 0.32 5.95 -1.82
C VAL A 121 0.99 6.87 -2.85
N SER A 122 1.41 8.06 -2.42
CA SER A 122 2.14 8.99 -3.29
C SER A 122 3.48 8.43 -3.71
N SER A 123 4.18 7.75 -2.81
CA SER A 123 5.43 7.06 -3.13
C SER A 123 5.19 5.99 -4.20
N ALA A 124 4.13 5.19 -4.04
CA ALA A 124 3.78 4.15 -4.99
C ALA A 124 3.44 4.74 -6.36
N SER A 125 2.69 5.84 -6.39
CA SER A 125 2.33 6.52 -7.63
C SER A 125 3.55 7.08 -8.36
N SER A 126 4.48 7.69 -7.62
CA SER A 126 5.74 8.20 -8.19
C SER A 126 6.58 7.06 -8.75
N MET A 127 6.67 5.96 -8.02
CA MET A 127 7.40 4.77 -8.46
C MET A 127 6.81 4.20 -9.75
N ARG A 128 5.48 4.13 -9.83
CA ARG A 128 4.80 3.68 -11.04
C ARG A 128 5.16 4.56 -12.24
N ALA A 129 5.13 5.87 -12.06
CA ALA A 129 5.48 6.79 -13.15
C ALA A 129 6.88 6.51 -13.68
N GLU A 130 7.85 6.31 -12.80
CA GLU A 130 9.22 6.00 -13.21
C GLU A 130 9.33 4.66 -13.92
N LEU A 131 8.59 3.64 -13.49
CA LEU A 131 8.68 2.31 -14.06
C LEU A 131 7.90 2.15 -15.36
N VAL A 132 6.73 2.76 -15.45
CA VAL A 132 5.83 2.57 -16.60
C VAL A 132 6.17 3.52 -17.75
N GLU A 133 6.63 4.72 -17.46
CA GLU A 133 6.96 5.74 -18.47
C GLU A 133 8.40 5.66 -19.00
N ALA A 134 9.17 4.76 -18.47
CA ALA A 134 10.56 4.61 -18.86
C ALA A 134 10.72 4.03 -20.28
#